data_9ac94c167b6c2643fd9533bc0105b1d3
#
_entry.id   9ac94c167b6c2643fd9533bc0105b1d3
#
_cell.length_a   1.000
_cell.length_b   1.000
_cell.length_c   1.000
_cell.angle_alpha   90.00
_cell.angle_beta   90.00
_cell.angle_gamma   90.00
#
_symmetry.space_group_name_H-M   'P 1'
#
loop_
_entity.id
_entity.type
_entity.pdbx_description
1 polymer ?
#
loop_
_entity_poly.entity_id
_entity_poly.type
_entity_poly.pdbx_seq_one_letter_code
_entity_poly.pdbx_strand_id
1 'polypeptide(L)'
;MAGYILALDQGTTSSRAILYDDHARPIKMVQQPTTLKTPQASFVEQDAQQIWQTQISCAHDVINQAGLLATDVTSIAITNQRESIVMWDKQTGKPLAPAIIWQDRRTAHYCKTLAAKSASAQTDNEHEDMASDIQRLTGLRLDPYFSASKIAWLLENEPKLRVRANKGEIAVGTIDSWLIYNLTGGEHVIDVTNACRTLLYDIHKLAWSEELCTCFGIPMNILPKVLPSDGDFGKTKKGLFAKQIPIQAVLGDQQAALFGQGCLNAGMAKNTYGTGCFMLMNIGKESKLSEHQLLTTIAWQRKSTPTRPENLSFDQIVQSGRRLLQPPKREVTYALEGSVFMAGAIVQWLRDNLGMIQQSSEVEHLARQVDSSEEVVLLPAFTGLAAPYWRSDINASITGMSRGTTKAHIARAALEAIAYQTYDVLIAMQKDSTHPLTELRVDGGAANNDLLMQFQADLLGVPVLRPKDTEITAKGAALLAGLKTGLYDETTIQASWQIDRIFEPEMSADRREQHLNKWQQAIDRALKIL
;
A
#
# COMPACT_ATOMS: atom_id res chain seq x y z
N MET A 1 -1.08 -32.64 11.82
CA MET A 1 -1.87 -32.38 10.61
C MET A 1 -1.29 -31.13 10.00
N ALA A 2 -0.95 -31.16 8.72
CA ALA A 2 -0.49 -29.96 8.01
C ALA A 2 -1.60 -28.90 8.07
N GLY A 3 -1.26 -27.70 8.49
CA GLY A 3 -2.19 -26.57 8.53
C GLY A 3 -1.95 -25.66 7.32
N TYR A 4 -2.99 -25.01 6.82
CA TYR A 4 -2.88 -24.09 5.69
C TYR A 4 -3.33 -22.69 6.09
N ILE A 5 -2.71 -21.66 5.52
CA ILE A 5 -3.19 -20.28 5.62
C ILE A 5 -3.89 -19.92 4.32
N LEU A 6 -5.12 -19.42 4.44
CA LEU A 6 -5.88 -18.85 3.33
C LEU A 6 -5.68 -17.34 3.30
N ALA A 7 -4.91 -16.84 2.34
CA ALA A 7 -4.76 -15.41 2.11
C ALA A 7 -5.81 -14.90 1.11
N LEU A 8 -6.53 -13.87 1.50
CA LEU A 8 -7.47 -13.11 0.68
C LEU A 8 -6.82 -11.79 0.30
N ASP A 9 -6.63 -11.57 -1.00
CA ASP A 9 -6.04 -10.35 -1.54
C ASP A 9 -7.07 -9.63 -2.41
N GLN A 10 -7.58 -8.51 -1.89
CA GLN A 10 -8.53 -7.67 -2.60
C GLN A 10 -7.82 -6.48 -3.23
N GLY A 11 -7.37 -6.66 -4.45
CA GLY A 11 -6.79 -5.59 -5.25
C GLY A 11 -7.86 -4.66 -5.85
N THR A 12 -7.40 -3.67 -6.61
CA THR A 12 -8.28 -2.70 -7.28
C THR A 12 -9.04 -3.33 -8.45
N THR A 13 -8.39 -4.22 -9.21
CA THR A 13 -8.95 -4.79 -10.44
C THR A 13 -9.30 -6.27 -10.33
N SER A 14 -9.00 -6.90 -9.21
CA SER A 14 -9.26 -8.32 -8.99
C SER A 14 -9.32 -8.71 -7.52
N SER A 15 -10.11 -9.75 -7.24
CA SER A 15 -10.09 -10.50 -5.99
C SER A 15 -9.25 -11.75 -6.18
N ARG A 16 -8.38 -12.08 -5.23
CA ARG A 16 -7.55 -13.30 -5.24
C ARG A 16 -7.70 -14.04 -3.93
N ALA A 17 -7.55 -15.35 -4.01
CA ALA A 17 -7.37 -16.22 -2.84
C ALA A 17 -6.21 -17.17 -3.11
N ILE A 18 -5.31 -17.28 -2.14
CA ILE A 18 -4.11 -18.12 -2.24
C ILE A 18 -4.01 -18.97 -0.97
N LEU A 19 -3.76 -20.27 -1.16
CA LEU A 19 -3.47 -21.19 -0.06
C LEU A 19 -1.96 -21.36 0.08
N TYR A 20 -1.46 -21.22 1.31
CA TYR A 20 -0.08 -21.42 1.68
C TYR A 20 0.05 -22.62 2.63
N ASP A 21 1.06 -23.48 2.39
CA ASP A 21 1.37 -24.62 3.27
C ASP A 21 2.15 -24.19 4.54
N ASP A 22 2.54 -25.16 5.35
CA ASP A 22 3.32 -24.99 6.57
C ASP A 22 4.77 -24.49 6.35
N HIS A 23 5.20 -24.40 5.09
CA HIS A 23 6.48 -23.80 4.68
C HIS A 23 6.29 -22.44 3.98
N ALA A 24 5.11 -21.84 4.07
CA ALA A 24 4.75 -20.59 3.41
C ALA A 24 4.90 -20.63 1.87
N ARG A 25 4.75 -21.82 1.24
CA ARG A 25 4.75 -21.98 -0.21
C ARG A 25 3.33 -21.89 -0.73
N PRO A 26 3.09 -21.18 -1.84
CA PRO A 26 1.77 -21.12 -2.46
C PRO A 26 1.43 -22.49 -3.08
N ILE A 27 0.30 -23.07 -2.67
CA ILE A 27 -0.19 -24.37 -3.17
C ILE A 27 -1.14 -24.16 -4.34
N LYS A 28 -2.02 -23.20 -4.22
CA LYS A 28 -3.04 -22.90 -5.23
C LYS A 28 -3.44 -21.43 -5.14
N MET A 29 -3.72 -20.84 -6.29
CA MET A 29 -4.27 -19.49 -6.42
C MET A 29 -5.50 -19.52 -7.33
N VAL A 30 -6.51 -18.74 -6.95
CA VAL A 30 -7.69 -18.41 -7.77
C VAL A 30 -7.86 -16.90 -7.79
N GLN A 31 -8.16 -16.35 -8.97
CA GLN A 31 -8.37 -14.92 -9.18
C GLN A 31 -9.62 -14.68 -10.02
N GLN A 32 -10.37 -13.64 -9.67
CA GLN A 32 -11.51 -13.14 -10.44
C GLN A 32 -11.39 -11.63 -10.64
N PRO A 33 -11.71 -11.09 -11.82
CA PRO A 33 -11.68 -9.65 -12.07
C PRO A 33 -12.80 -8.95 -11.32
N THR A 34 -12.56 -7.69 -10.93
CA THR A 34 -13.57 -6.75 -10.43
C THR A 34 -13.74 -5.58 -11.39
N THR A 35 -14.95 -5.04 -11.46
CA THR A 35 -15.29 -3.98 -12.40
C THR A 35 -15.12 -2.61 -11.78
N LEU A 36 -14.36 -1.73 -12.45
CA LEU A 36 -14.31 -0.30 -12.14
C LEU A 36 -15.40 0.42 -12.92
N LYS A 37 -16.08 1.36 -12.28
CA LYS A 37 -17.05 2.26 -12.90
C LYS A 37 -16.56 3.69 -12.82
N THR A 38 -16.65 4.43 -13.92
CA THR A 38 -16.28 5.84 -14.00
C THR A 38 -17.49 6.66 -14.45
N PRO A 39 -18.50 6.86 -13.57
CA PRO A 39 -19.74 7.53 -13.97
C PRO A 39 -19.54 8.99 -14.38
N GLN A 40 -18.46 9.62 -13.92
CA GLN A 40 -18.03 10.97 -14.33
C GLN A 40 -16.49 11.00 -14.39
N ALA A 41 -15.92 12.00 -15.03
CA ALA A 41 -14.48 12.09 -15.31
C ALA A 41 -13.56 11.96 -14.07
N SER A 42 -13.99 12.44 -12.89
CA SER A 42 -13.23 12.36 -11.65
C SER A 42 -13.71 11.28 -10.68
N PHE A 43 -14.75 10.51 -11.05
CA PHE A 43 -15.36 9.50 -10.18
C PHE A 43 -14.84 8.13 -10.55
N VAL A 44 -14.41 7.36 -9.54
CA VAL A 44 -14.02 5.96 -9.72
C VAL A 44 -14.63 5.13 -8.59
N GLU A 45 -15.48 4.20 -8.95
CA GLU A 45 -16.33 3.43 -8.06
C GLU A 45 -16.25 1.94 -8.32
N GLN A 46 -16.55 1.17 -7.27
CA GLN A 46 -16.76 -0.28 -7.37
C GLN A 46 -18.08 -0.68 -6.70
N ASP A 47 -18.63 -1.80 -7.13
CA ASP A 47 -19.75 -2.42 -6.44
C ASP A 47 -19.23 -3.22 -5.22
N ALA A 48 -19.57 -2.76 -4.01
CA ALA A 48 -19.16 -3.40 -2.78
C ALA A 48 -19.69 -4.85 -2.65
N GLN A 49 -20.85 -5.16 -3.25
CA GLN A 49 -21.36 -6.53 -3.28
C GLN A 49 -20.56 -7.41 -4.23
N GLN A 50 -20.14 -6.88 -5.38
CA GLN A 50 -19.25 -7.61 -6.29
C GLN A 50 -17.92 -7.93 -5.62
N ILE A 51 -17.30 -6.95 -4.90
CA ILE A 51 -16.08 -7.17 -4.12
C ILE A 51 -16.25 -8.37 -3.17
N TRP A 52 -17.34 -8.38 -2.40
CA TRP A 52 -17.63 -9.48 -1.49
C TRP A 52 -17.83 -10.82 -2.23
N GLN A 53 -18.65 -10.83 -3.27
CA GLN A 53 -19.01 -12.05 -3.99
C GLN A 53 -17.81 -12.68 -4.70
N THR A 54 -16.99 -11.88 -5.37
CA THR A 54 -15.78 -12.37 -6.05
C THR A 54 -14.76 -12.88 -5.03
N GLN A 55 -14.59 -12.18 -3.90
CA GLN A 55 -13.61 -12.59 -2.89
C GLN A 55 -14.02 -13.90 -2.21
N ILE A 56 -15.29 -14.07 -1.85
CA ILE A 56 -15.75 -15.32 -1.22
C ILE A 56 -15.77 -16.49 -2.22
N SER A 57 -16.11 -16.24 -3.48
CA SER A 57 -16.01 -17.25 -4.54
C SER A 57 -14.57 -17.73 -4.69
N CYS A 58 -13.60 -16.81 -4.81
CA CYS A 58 -12.18 -17.17 -4.87
C CYS A 58 -11.75 -18.02 -3.66
N ALA A 59 -12.24 -17.68 -2.46
CA ALA A 59 -11.92 -18.44 -1.23
C ALA A 59 -12.44 -19.88 -1.26
N HIS A 60 -13.67 -20.10 -1.73
CA HIS A 60 -14.23 -21.44 -1.89
C HIS A 60 -13.51 -22.21 -3.01
N ASP A 61 -13.32 -21.57 -4.16
CA ASP A 61 -12.74 -22.20 -5.33
C ASP A 61 -11.30 -22.66 -5.09
N VAL A 62 -10.49 -21.84 -4.37
CA VAL A 62 -9.09 -22.19 -4.10
C VAL A 62 -8.97 -23.42 -3.19
N ILE A 63 -9.83 -23.54 -2.17
CA ILE A 63 -9.89 -24.69 -1.27
C ILE A 63 -10.30 -25.95 -2.06
N ASN A 64 -11.37 -25.85 -2.86
CA ASN A 64 -11.88 -26.96 -3.66
C ASN A 64 -10.87 -27.41 -4.72
N GLN A 65 -10.25 -26.48 -5.44
CA GLN A 65 -9.24 -26.79 -6.48
C GLN A 65 -7.93 -27.34 -5.92
N ALA A 66 -7.63 -27.06 -4.64
CA ALA A 66 -6.50 -27.66 -3.94
C ALA A 66 -6.82 -29.09 -3.42
N GLY A 67 -8.06 -29.54 -3.55
CA GLY A 67 -8.50 -30.84 -3.00
C GLY A 67 -8.54 -30.89 -1.47
N LEU A 68 -8.61 -29.71 -0.82
CA LEU A 68 -8.62 -29.55 0.63
C LEU A 68 -10.04 -29.35 1.16
N LEU A 69 -10.17 -29.54 2.46
CA LEU A 69 -11.38 -29.19 3.20
C LEU A 69 -11.16 -27.87 3.98
N ALA A 70 -12.22 -27.14 4.24
CA ALA A 70 -12.12 -25.94 5.09
C ALA A 70 -11.59 -26.25 6.51
N THR A 71 -11.67 -27.52 6.96
CA THR A 71 -11.09 -27.98 8.23
C THR A 71 -9.56 -27.96 8.23
N ASP A 72 -8.93 -28.01 7.07
CA ASP A 72 -7.47 -28.00 6.92
C ASP A 72 -6.92 -26.56 7.01
N VAL A 73 -7.79 -25.55 6.80
CA VAL A 73 -7.42 -24.12 6.89
C VAL A 73 -7.32 -23.71 8.35
N THR A 74 -6.11 -23.34 8.79
CA THR A 74 -5.84 -22.92 10.16
C THR A 74 -6.33 -21.50 10.42
N SER A 75 -6.13 -20.59 9.46
CA SER A 75 -6.50 -19.18 9.59
C SER A 75 -6.70 -18.52 8.22
N ILE A 76 -7.49 -17.44 8.22
CA ILE A 76 -7.58 -16.49 7.13
C ILE A 76 -6.66 -15.30 7.42
N ALA A 77 -5.94 -14.85 6.39
CA ALA A 77 -5.23 -13.58 6.32
C ALA A 77 -5.90 -12.68 5.27
N ILE A 78 -5.97 -11.38 5.49
CA ILE A 78 -6.56 -10.42 4.55
C ILE A 78 -5.51 -9.36 4.19
N THR A 79 -5.41 -9.06 2.91
CA THR A 79 -4.74 -7.87 2.40
C THR A 79 -5.63 -7.20 1.35
N ASN A 80 -5.53 -5.89 1.22
CA ASN A 80 -6.49 -5.15 0.40
C ASN A 80 -5.93 -3.82 -0.10
N GLN A 81 -6.51 -3.32 -1.22
CA GLN A 81 -6.34 -1.93 -1.64
C GLN A 81 -6.73 -1.00 -0.49
N ARG A 82 -5.87 -0.02 -0.20
CA ARG A 82 -6.04 0.90 0.92
C ARG A 82 -6.92 2.10 0.51
N GLU A 83 -7.29 2.94 1.47
CA GLU A 83 -8.00 4.23 1.34
C GLU A 83 -9.41 4.15 0.73
N SER A 84 -9.74 3.07 0.01
CA SER A 84 -11.07 2.83 -0.57
C SER A 84 -12.09 2.60 0.52
N ILE A 85 -13.26 3.25 0.43
CA ILE A 85 -14.29 3.22 1.47
C ILE A 85 -15.55 2.49 1.01
N VAL A 86 -16.17 1.81 1.96
CA VAL A 86 -17.54 1.27 1.86
C VAL A 86 -18.36 1.82 3.01
N MET A 87 -19.62 2.17 2.74
CA MET A 87 -20.61 2.58 3.74
C MET A 87 -21.81 1.66 3.66
N TRP A 88 -22.23 1.10 4.81
CA TRP A 88 -23.32 0.13 4.85
C TRP A 88 -24.23 0.31 6.05
N ASP A 89 -25.42 -0.24 5.95
CA ASP A 89 -26.43 -0.31 7.01
C ASP A 89 -26.01 -1.36 8.06
N LYS A 90 -25.87 -0.95 9.32
CA LYS A 90 -25.43 -1.86 10.41
C LYS A 90 -26.38 -3.02 10.67
N GLN A 91 -27.68 -2.83 10.44
CA GLN A 91 -28.67 -3.85 10.74
C GLN A 91 -28.75 -4.90 9.63
N THR A 92 -28.72 -4.45 8.36
CA THR A 92 -28.95 -5.34 7.21
C THR A 92 -27.67 -5.77 6.51
N GLY A 93 -26.54 -5.10 6.77
CA GLY A 93 -25.27 -5.31 6.06
C GLY A 93 -25.29 -4.88 4.60
N LYS A 94 -26.30 -4.13 4.14
CA LYS A 94 -26.42 -3.70 2.75
C LYS A 94 -25.59 -2.42 2.51
N PRO A 95 -24.78 -2.35 1.43
CA PRO A 95 -24.14 -1.12 1.02
C PRO A 95 -25.17 -0.02 0.77
N LEU A 96 -24.86 1.19 1.20
CA LEU A 96 -25.70 2.39 1.07
C LEU A 96 -25.29 3.29 -0.08
N ALA A 97 -24.08 3.07 -0.62
CA ALA A 97 -23.52 3.73 -1.79
C ALA A 97 -22.50 2.79 -2.47
N PRO A 98 -22.12 3.04 -3.72
CA PRO A 98 -20.95 2.39 -4.31
C PRO A 98 -19.70 2.63 -3.45
N ALA A 99 -18.76 1.68 -3.46
CA ALA A 99 -17.45 1.89 -2.86
C ALA A 99 -16.71 3.00 -3.64
N ILE A 100 -16.25 4.03 -2.94
CA ILE A 100 -15.42 5.09 -3.54
C ILE A 100 -13.96 4.68 -3.36
N ILE A 101 -13.27 4.42 -4.46
CA ILE A 101 -11.93 3.87 -4.39
C ILE A 101 -10.84 4.95 -4.34
N TRP A 102 -9.62 4.53 -4.01
CA TRP A 102 -8.46 5.40 -3.81
C TRP A 102 -8.11 6.28 -5.03
N GLN A 103 -8.44 5.85 -6.26
CA GLN A 103 -8.20 6.59 -7.50
C GLN A 103 -9.19 7.73 -7.73
N ASP A 104 -10.30 7.76 -6.97
CA ASP A 104 -11.35 8.77 -7.11
C ASP A 104 -10.87 10.16 -6.70
N ARG A 105 -11.15 11.16 -7.52
CA ARG A 105 -10.72 12.55 -7.32
C ARG A 105 -11.89 13.52 -7.12
N ARG A 106 -13.13 13.02 -6.92
CA ARG A 106 -14.33 13.87 -6.74
C ARG A 106 -14.21 14.88 -5.61
N THR A 107 -13.40 14.58 -4.60
CA THR A 107 -13.20 15.42 -3.41
C THR A 107 -12.01 16.38 -3.51
N ALA A 108 -11.39 16.52 -4.72
CA ALA A 108 -10.24 17.42 -4.90
C ALA A 108 -10.58 18.88 -4.55
N HIS A 109 -11.75 19.36 -4.97
CA HIS A 109 -12.21 20.71 -4.62
C HIS A 109 -12.47 20.87 -3.11
N TYR A 110 -13.07 19.86 -2.47
CA TYR A 110 -13.29 19.83 -1.02
C TYR A 110 -11.96 19.98 -0.25
N CYS A 111 -10.94 19.20 -0.60
CA CYS A 111 -9.62 19.29 0.03
C CYS A 111 -8.99 20.69 -0.16
N LYS A 112 -9.06 21.26 -1.37
CA LYS A 112 -8.57 22.63 -1.63
C LYS A 112 -9.30 23.68 -0.79
N THR A 113 -10.63 23.58 -0.69
CA THR A 113 -11.46 24.51 0.09
C THR A 113 -11.14 24.39 1.59
N LEU A 114 -10.94 23.16 2.08
CA LEU A 114 -10.58 22.92 3.48
C LEU A 114 -9.22 23.54 3.83
N ALA A 115 -8.22 23.36 2.96
CA ALA A 115 -6.91 23.99 3.12
C ALA A 115 -6.99 25.52 3.10
N ALA A 116 -7.77 26.11 2.16
CA ALA A 116 -7.90 27.55 2.05
C ALA A 116 -8.62 28.21 3.26
N LYS A 117 -9.63 27.54 3.83
CA LYS A 117 -10.32 28.00 5.04
C LYS A 117 -9.39 28.10 6.24
N SER A 118 -8.47 27.17 6.36
CA SER A 118 -7.47 27.17 7.42
C SER A 118 -6.49 28.35 7.27
N ALA A 119 -6.00 28.60 6.06
CA ALA A 119 -5.09 29.71 5.79
C ALA A 119 -5.74 31.10 6.03
N SER A 120 -7.06 31.24 5.84
CA SER A 120 -7.79 32.50 6.04
C SER A 120 -8.23 32.75 7.48
N ALA A 121 -8.22 31.73 8.34
CA ALA A 121 -8.59 31.85 9.76
C ALA A 121 -7.43 32.32 10.66
N GLN A 122 -6.27 32.64 10.10
CA GLN A 122 -5.10 33.17 10.81
C GLN A 122 -5.35 34.62 11.26
N THR A 123 -6.06 34.78 12.37
CA THR A 123 -6.03 35.99 13.19
C THR A 123 -5.33 35.66 14.50
N ASP A 124 -4.14 36.22 14.67
CA ASP A 124 -3.42 36.55 15.93
C ASP A 124 -3.14 35.45 16.99
N ASN A 125 -3.35 34.17 16.74
CA ASN A 125 -2.91 33.09 17.65
C ASN A 125 -2.24 31.94 16.88
N GLU A 126 -1.18 31.41 17.47
CA GLU A 126 -0.26 30.34 17.02
C GLU A 126 -0.95 28.99 16.67
N HIS A 127 -2.03 28.98 15.89
CA HIS A 127 -2.58 27.74 15.38
C HIS A 127 -1.91 27.42 14.04
N GLU A 128 -1.21 26.28 14.02
CA GLU A 128 -0.65 25.68 12.82
C GLU A 128 -1.76 25.52 11.76
N ASP A 129 -1.39 25.63 10.47
CA ASP A 129 -2.29 25.38 9.35
C ASP A 129 -2.88 23.96 9.44
N MET A 130 -4.17 23.81 9.16
CA MET A 130 -4.90 22.52 9.18
C MET A 130 -4.17 21.41 8.41
N ALA A 131 -3.51 21.74 7.30
CA ALA A 131 -2.75 20.76 6.53
C ALA A 131 -1.53 20.25 7.33
N SER A 132 -0.89 21.13 8.10
CA SER A 132 0.22 20.80 9.00
C SER A 132 -0.27 19.93 10.17
N ASP A 133 -1.43 20.26 10.76
CA ASP A 133 -2.03 19.44 11.83
C ASP A 133 -2.40 18.05 11.34
N ILE A 134 -3.01 17.94 10.16
CA ILE A 134 -3.30 16.64 9.53
C ILE A 134 -2.01 15.85 9.34
N GLN A 135 -0.95 16.47 8.79
CA GLN A 135 0.33 15.79 8.60
C GLN A 135 0.95 15.38 9.93
N ARG A 136 0.94 16.24 10.92
CA ARG A 136 1.47 15.98 12.27
C ARG A 136 0.78 14.80 12.95
N LEU A 137 -0.54 14.71 12.88
CA LEU A 137 -1.32 13.65 13.54
C LEU A 137 -1.31 12.33 12.76
N THR A 138 -1.37 12.41 11.44
CA THR A 138 -1.59 11.23 10.60
C THR A 138 -0.36 10.75 9.82
N GLY A 139 0.67 11.60 9.68
CA GLY A 139 1.79 11.38 8.76
C GLY A 139 1.43 11.56 7.28
N LEU A 140 0.19 11.94 6.97
CA LEU A 140 -0.36 12.04 5.63
C LEU A 140 -0.59 13.50 5.22
N ARG A 141 -0.77 13.72 3.94
CA ARG A 141 -1.13 15.04 3.38
C ARG A 141 -2.64 15.14 3.18
N LEU A 142 -3.18 16.35 3.22
CA LEU A 142 -4.58 16.58 2.84
C LEU A 142 -4.73 16.41 1.32
N ASP A 143 -5.16 15.23 0.90
CA ASP A 143 -5.36 14.88 -0.51
C ASP A 143 -6.62 14.01 -0.69
N PRO A 144 -7.36 14.15 -1.80
CA PRO A 144 -8.51 13.29 -2.11
C PRO A 144 -8.18 11.79 -2.25
N TYR A 145 -6.91 11.43 -2.27
CA TYR A 145 -6.46 10.05 -2.22
C TYR A 145 -7.00 9.30 -0.99
N PHE A 146 -7.01 9.95 0.18
CA PHE A 146 -7.34 9.35 1.47
C PHE A 146 -8.85 9.31 1.76
N SER A 147 -9.25 8.50 2.75
CA SER A 147 -10.65 8.12 3.01
C SER A 147 -11.54 9.25 3.53
N ALA A 148 -11.03 10.13 4.43
CA ALA A 148 -11.87 11.08 5.17
C ALA A 148 -12.69 11.99 4.26
N SER A 149 -12.07 12.56 3.21
CA SER A 149 -12.77 13.45 2.28
C SER A 149 -13.91 12.75 1.52
N LYS A 150 -13.75 11.46 1.21
CA LYS A 150 -14.76 10.63 0.55
C LYS A 150 -15.95 10.34 1.47
N ILE A 151 -15.67 10.05 2.75
CA ILE A 151 -16.71 9.84 3.78
C ILE A 151 -17.48 11.15 4.00
N ALA A 152 -16.77 12.28 4.17
CA ALA A 152 -17.38 13.60 4.31
C ALA A 152 -18.29 13.93 3.12
N TRP A 153 -17.80 13.69 1.90
CA TRP A 153 -18.56 13.92 0.67
C TRP A 153 -19.87 13.12 0.62
N LEU A 154 -19.84 11.81 0.97
CA LEU A 154 -21.07 11.00 1.03
C LEU A 154 -22.06 11.55 2.04
N LEU A 155 -21.60 11.94 3.22
CA LEU A 155 -22.45 12.47 4.27
C LEU A 155 -23.02 13.87 3.94
N GLU A 156 -22.32 14.67 3.15
CA GLU A 156 -22.78 16.01 2.69
C GLU A 156 -23.76 15.91 1.53
N ASN A 157 -23.52 15.03 0.57
CA ASN A 157 -24.35 14.90 -0.64
C ASN A 157 -25.59 14.02 -0.45
N GLU A 158 -25.65 13.23 0.63
CA GLU A 158 -26.75 12.35 0.96
C GLU A 158 -27.32 12.65 2.36
N PRO A 159 -28.22 13.66 2.50
CA PRO A 159 -28.73 14.11 3.81
C PRO A 159 -29.34 12.97 4.66
N LYS A 160 -29.93 11.97 4.02
CA LYS A 160 -30.49 10.80 4.72
C LYS A 160 -29.38 9.97 5.38
N LEU A 161 -28.21 9.87 4.75
CA LEU A 161 -27.06 9.18 5.34
C LEU A 161 -26.52 9.97 6.53
N ARG A 162 -26.46 11.29 6.44
CA ARG A 162 -26.03 12.17 7.55
C ARG A 162 -26.88 11.95 8.80
N VAL A 163 -28.20 11.95 8.66
CA VAL A 163 -29.13 11.71 9.79
C VAL A 163 -28.91 10.35 10.42
N ARG A 164 -28.75 9.32 9.59
CA ARG A 164 -28.51 7.95 10.05
C ARG A 164 -27.13 7.76 10.68
N ALA A 165 -26.11 8.46 10.15
CA ALA A 165 -24.76 8.46 10.71
C ALA A 165 -24.76 9.02 12.13
N ASN A 166 -25.42 10.17 12.36
CA ASN A 166 -25.52 10.78 13.68
C ASN A 166 -26.21 9.85 14.70
N LYS A 167 -27.15 9.01 14.25
CA LYS A 167 -27.82 7.99 15.08
C LYS A 167 -27.00 6.72 15.26
N GLY A 168 -25.86 6.55 14.57
CA GLY A 168 -25.03 5.34 14.61
C GLY A 168 -25.64 4.12 13.91
N GLU A 169 -26.59 4.32 12.99
CA GLU A 169 -27.30 3.26 12.25
C GLU A 169 -26.49 2.74 11.06
N ILE A 170 -25.45 3.45 10.67
CA ILE A 170 -24.57 3.05 9.56
C ILE A 170 -23.16 2.74 10.05
N ALA A 171 -22.45 1.95 9.27
CA ALA A 171 -21.03 1.67 9.43
C ALA A 171 -20.26 2.16 8.20
N VAL A 172 -19.06 2.59 8.41
CA VAL A 172 -18.11 2.90 7.36
C VAL A 172 -16.78 2.22 7.66
N GLY A 173 -16.06 1.81 6.63
CA GLY A 173 -14.74 1.24 6.78
C GLY A 173 -14.05 1.14 5.43
N THR A 174 -12.80 0.73 5.47
CA THR A 174 -12.04 0.35 4.27
C THR A 174 -12.41 -1.06 3.83
N ILE A 175 -11.80 -1.53 2.76
CA ILE A 175 -12.15 -2.83 2.14
C ILE A 175 -11.97 -4.00 3.12
N ASP A 176 -10.93 -3.97 3.97
CA ASP A 176 -10.75 -4.97 5.03
C ASP A 176 -11.96 -5.04 5.98
N SER A 177 -12.42 -3.88 6.48
CA SER A 177 -13.60 -3.82 7.35
C SER A 177 -14.85 -4.39 6.69
N TRP A 178 -15.05 -4.11 5.41
CA TRP A 178 -16.15 -4.65 4.61
C TRP A 178 -16.08 -6.18 4.46
N LEU A 179 -14.88 -6.70 4.16
CA LEU A 179 -14.65 -8.14 4.03
C LEU A 179 -14.85 -8.84 5.39
N ILE A 180 -14.26 -8.30 6.47
CA ILE A 180 -14.39 -8.86 7.82
C ILE A 180 -15.85 -8.88 8.26
N TYR A 181 -16.58 -7.78 8.06
CA TYR A 181 -18.00 -7.70 8.41
C TYR A 181 -18.81 -8.81 7.73
N ASN A 182 -18.59 -9.05 6.44
CA ASN A 182 -19.30 -10.08 5.69
C ASN A 182 -18.84 -11.51 6.05
N LEU A 183 -17.55 -11.72 6.28
CA LEU A 183 -16.97 -13.00 6.68
C LEU A 183 -17.49 -13.43 8.06
N THR A 184 -17.54 -12.51 9.01
CA THR A 184 -17.90 -12.81 10.40
C THR A 184 -19.40 -12.76 10.65
N GLY A 185 -20.12 -11.99 9.84
CA GLY A 185 -21.54 -11.72 10.02
C GLY A 185 -21.83 -10.59 11.00
N GLY A 186 -20.88 -9.60 11.11
CA GLY A 186 -21.18 -8.38 11.87
C GLY A 186 -20.04 -7.71 12.62
N GLU A 187 -18.84 -8.31 12.68
CA GLU A 187 -17.70 -7.64 13.32
C GLU A 187 -17.28 -6.38 12.53
N HIS A 188 -17.41 -5.22 13.17
CA HIS A 188 -17.06 -3.93 12.59
C HIS A 188 -15.70 -3.49 13.14
N VAL A 189 -14.65 -4.00 12.52
CA VAL A 189 -13.24 -3.79 12.91
C VAL A 189 -12.39 -3.45 11.71
N ILE A 190 -11.24 -2.83 11.95
CA ILE A 190 -10.24 -2.43 10.95
C ILE A 190 -8.85 -2.72 11.52
N ASP A 191 -7.88 -3.05 10.67
CA ASP A 191 -6.51 -3.09 11.11
C ASP A 191 -5.86 -1.71 11.14
N VAL A 192 -4.82 -1.57 11.95
CA VAL A 192 -4.12 -0.29 12.15
C VAL A 192 -3.48 0.24 10.87
N THR A 193 -3.06 -0.63 9.93
CA THR A 193 -2.41 -0.20 8.68
C THR A 193 -3.41 0.36 7.67
N ASN A 194 -4.66 -0.08 7.70
CA ASN A 194 -5.75 0.53 6.95
C ASN A 194 -6.29 1.78 7.68
N ALA A 195 -6.44 1.74 9.02
CA ALA A 195 -6.90 2.88 9.80
C ALA A 195 -6.00 4.12 9.62
N CYS A 196 -4.67 3.94 9.63
CA CYS A 196 -3.73 5.04 9.48
C CYS A 196 -3.76 5.71 8.09
N ARG A 197 -4.47 5.11 7.10
CA ARG A 197 -4.62 5.68 5.74
C ARG A 197 -5.89 6.51 5.56
N THR A 198 -6.65 6.71 6.63
CA THR A 198 -7.98 7.33 6.54
C THR A 198 -7.99 8.86 6.65
N LEU A 199 -6.91 9.53 7.09
CA LEU A 199 -6.85 10.91 7.59
C LEU A 199 -7.65 11.15 8.88
N LEU A 200 -8.07 10.10 9.57
CA LEU A 200 -8.86 10.19 10.81
C LEU A 200 -8.12 9.59 12.02
N TYR A 201 -6.98 8.94 11.77
CA TYR A 201 -6.27 8.15 12.78
C TYR A 201 -4.97 8.84 13.22
N ASP A 202 -4.84 9.07 14.52
CA ASP A 202 -3.61 9.59 15.13
C ASP A 202 -2.60 8.44 15.26
N ILE A 203 -1.52 8.50 14.46
CA ILE A 203 -0.50 7.45 14.41
C ILE A 203 0.39 7.42 15.66
N HIS A 204 0.38 8.46 16.48
CA HIS A 204 1.16 8.57 17.72
C HIS A 204 0.36 8.02 18.90
N LYS A 205 -0.94 8.37 19.00
CA LYS A 205 -1.85 7.88 20.06
C LYS A 205 -2.42 6.50 19.75
N LEU A 206 -2.33 6.05 18.49
CA LEU A 206 -2.90 4.80 17.98
C LEU A 206 -4.42 4.73 18.24
N ALA A 207 -5.10 5.80 17.90
CA ALA A 207 -6.54 5.97 18.10
C ALA A 207 -7.16 6.87 17.03
N TRP A 208 -8.47 6.75 16.81
CA TRP A 208 -9.22 7.75 16.05
C TRP A 208 -9.06 9.12 16.71
N SER A 209 -8.79 10.16 15.91
CA SER A 209 -8.67 11.53 16.38
C SER A 209 -10.05 12.20 16.37
N GLU A 210 -10.53 12.63 17.54
CA GLU A 210 -11.77 13.41 17.67
C GLU A 210 -11.65 14.74 16.91
N GLU A 211 -10.50 15.37 16.94
CA GLU A 211 -10.18 16.62 16.25
C GLU A 211 -10.33 16.46 14.73
N LEU A 212 -9.73 15.41 14.13
CA LEU A 212 -9.84 15.13 12.70
C LEU A 212 -11.27 14.73 12.32
N CYS A 213 -11.93 13.89 13.13
CA CYS A 213 -13.33 13.54 12.90
C CYS A 213 -14.25 14.76 12.89
N THR A 214 -14.03 15.71 13.80
CA THR A 214 -14.77 16.99 13.85
C THR A 214 -14.46 17.86 12.63
N CYS A 215 -13.18 17.97 12.25
CA CYS A 215 -12.74 18.71 11.07
C CYS A 215 -13.44 18.25 9.78
N PHE A 216 -13.52 16.95 9.57
CA PHE A 216 -14.20 16.36 8.41
C PHE A 216 -15.72 16.18 8.62
N GLY A 217 -16.26 16.53 9.78
CA GLY A 217 -17.67 16.37 10.12
C GLY A 217 -18.13 14.90 10.13
N ILE A 218 -17.27 13.98 10.56
CA ILE A 218 -17.53 12.54 10.57
C ILE A 218 -17.84 12.09 12.00
N PRO A 219 -19.04 11.55 12.28
CA PRO A 219 -19.36 11.00 13.60
C PRO A 219 -18.51 9.80 13.94
N MET A 220 -17.83 9.78 15.09
CA MET A 220 -16.95 8.67 15.50
C MET A 220 -17.68 7.34 15.67
N ASN A 221 -18.98 7.35 15.97
CA ASN A 221 -19.79 6.16 16.19
C ASN A 221 -20.05 5.32 14.94
N ILE A 222 -19.69 5.82 13.74
CA ILE A 222 -19.77 5.06 12.49
C ILE A 222 -18.43 4.40 12.12
N LEU A 223 -17.34 4.73 12.82
CA LEU A 223 -16.01 4.19 12.56
C LEU A 223 -15.82 2.80 13.20
N PRO A 224 -15.01 1.92 12.60
CA PRO A 224 -14.73 0.59 13.13
C PRO A 224 -13.80 0.65 14.35
N LYS A 225 -13.81 -0.41 15.16
CA LYS A 225 -12.82 -0.62 16.21
C LYS A 225 -11.47 -0.99 15.56
N VAL A 226 -10.41 -0.26 15.91
CA VAL A 226 -9.07 -0.53 15.40
C VAL A 226 -8.41 -1.67 16.18
N LEU A 227 -7.80 -2.59 15.45
CA LEU A 227 -7.05 -3.74 15.99
C LEU A 227 -5.62 -3.73 15.46
N PRO A 228 -4.65 -4.33 16.18
CA PRO A 228 -3.31 -4.56 15.64
C PRO A 228 -3.38 -5.51 14.43
N SER A 229 -2.38 -5.46 13.55
CA SER A 229 -2.37 -6.22 12.30
C SER A 229 -2.39 -7.75 12.50
N ASP A 230 -1.91 -8.24 13.66
CA ASP A 230 -2.04 -9.63 14.14
C ASP A 230 -3.19 -9.80 15.16
N GLY A 231 -4.23 -8.98 15.06
CA GLY A 231 -5.38 -8.99 15.95
C GLY A 231 -6.22 -10.25 15.87
N ASP A 232 -7.27 -10.30 16.71
CA ASP A 232 -8.35 -11.27 16.57
C ASP A 232 -9.52 -10.55 15.89
N PHE A 233 -9.66 -10.74 14.60
CA PHE A 233 -10.68 -10.09 13.77
C PHE A 233 -11.99 -10.91 13.73
N GLY A 234 -12.13 -11.92 14.60
CA GLY A 234 -13.27 -12.80 14.67
C GLY A 234 -13.10 -14.09 13.86
N LYS A 235 -14.19 -14.84 13.73
CA LYS A 235 -14.26 -16.09 12.97
C LYS A 235 -15.32 -15.98 11.89
N THR A 236 -15.16 -16.73 10.82
CA THR A 236 -16.18 -16.80 9.77
C THR A 236 -17.52 -17.23 10.35
N LYS A 237 -18.60 -16.62 9.88
CA LYS A 237 -19.98 -16.96 10.32
C LYS A 237 -20.30 -18.42 10.03
N LYS A 238 -21.17 -19.01 10.86
CA LYS A 238 -21.65 -20.39 10.68
C LYS A 238 -22.29 -20.56 9.30
N GLY A 239 -21.96 -21.66 8.62
CA GLY A 239 -22.51 -22.00 7.31
C GLY A 239 -21.80 -21.34 6.13
N LEU A 240 -20.84 -20.42 6.34
CA LEU A 240 -20.03 -19.87 5.26
C LEU A 240 -19.00 -20.88 4.76
N PHE A 241 -18.36 -21.60 5.68
CA PHE A 241 -17.50 -22.76 5.44
C PHE A 241 -17.96 -23.92 6.32
N ALA A 242 -17.47 -25.14 6.02
CA ALA A 242 -17.77 -26.33 6.84
C ALA A 242 -17.31 -26.20 8.31
N LYS A 243 -16.34 -25.29 8.56
CA LYS A 243 -15.80 -24.93 9.88
C LYS A 243 -15.74 -23.41 9.98
N GLN A 244 -15.90 -22.86 11.18
CA GLN A 244 -15.60 -21.45 11.44
C GLN A 244 -14.07 -21.25 11.46
N ILE A 245 -13.55 -20.46 10.53
CA ILE A 245 -12.11 -20.20 10.37
C ILE A 245 -11.79 -18.84 11.01
N PRO A 246 -10.80 -18.74 11.91
CA PRO A 246 -10.41 -17.47 12.52
C PRO A 246 -9.70 -16.58 11.50
N ILE A 247 -9.90 -15.24 11.59
CA ILE A 247 -9.21 -14.22 10.83
C ILE A 247 -8.15 -13.62 11.75
N GLN A 248 -6.86 -13.84 11.47
CA GLN A 248 -5.79 -13.53 12.43
C GLN A 248 -4.68 -12.63 11.90
N ALA A 249 -4.77 -12.18 10.65
CA ALA A 249 -3.91 -11.15 10.12
C ALA A 249 -4.67 -10.30 9.11
N VAL A 250 -4.49 -8.97 9.21
CA VAL A 250 -5.01 -8.00 8.25
C VAL A 250 -3.96 -6.93 8.03
N LEU A 251 -3.66 -6.61 6.77
CA LEU A 251 -2.69 -5.61 6.36
C LEU A 251 -3.17 -4.90 5.09
N GLY A 252 -2.95 -3.60 4.99
CA GLY A 252 -3.01 -2.92 3.70
C GLY A 252 -2.00 -3.50 2.71
N ASP A 253 -2.30 -3.47 1.41
CA ASP A 253 -1.52 -4.14 0.36
C ASP A 253 -0.02 -3.79 0.37
N GLN A 254 0.31 -2.51 0.54
CA GLN A 254 1.70 -2.07 0.51
C GLN A 254 2.46 -2.45 1.78
N GLN A 255 1.78 -2.47 2.94
CA GLN A 255 2.34 -2.95 4.19
C GLN A 255 2.52 -4.47 4.18
N ALA A 256 1.56 -5.20 3.62
CA ALA A 256 1.67 -6.63 3.39
C ALA A 256 2.86 -6.95 2.47
N ALA A 257 3.03 -6.20 1.39
CA ALA A 257 4.19 -6.36 0.50
C ALA A 257 5.52 -6.08 1.21
N LEU A 258 5.59 -5.03 2.06
CA LEU A 258 6.79 -4.73 2.86
C LEU A 258 7.14 -5.90 3.79
N PHE A 259 6.12 -6.48 4.46
CA PHE A 259 6.30 -7.64 5.33
C PHE A 259 6.69 -8.90 4.54
N GLY A 260 6.02 -9.14 3.41
CA GLY A 260 6.27 -10.28 2.51
C GLY A 260 7.64 -10.26 1.84
N GLN A 261 8.16 -9.06 1.55
CA GLN A 261 9.55 -8.85 1.11
C GLN A 261 10.57 -9.11 2.24
N GLY A 262 10.13 -9.39 3.47
CA GLY A 262 11.03 -9.56 4.59
C GLY A 262 11.77 -8.28 5.00
N CYS A 263 11.22 -7.11 4.70
CA CYS A 263 11.77 -5.80 5.11
C CYS A 263 11.46 -5.53 6.59
N LEU A 264 11.90 -6.42 7.47
CA LEU A 264 11.54 -6.43 8.89
C LEU A 264 12.41 -5.49 9.74
N ASN A 265 13.57 -5.10 9.24
CA ASN A 265 14.52 -4.23 9.95
C ASN A 265 14.48 -2.80 9.40
N ALA A 266 14.79 -1.83 10.26
CA ALA A 266 14.90 -0.44 9.85
C ALA A 266 15.98 -0.25 8.77
N GLY A 267 15.73 0.60 7.78
CA GLY A 267 16.56 0.82 6.60
C GLY A 267 16.25 -0.08 5.41
N MET A 268 15.52 -1.18 5.61
CA MET A 268 15.09 -2.04 4.50
C MET A 268 13.92 -1.42 3.74
N ALA A 269 14.00 -1.47 2.42
CA ALA A 269 13.00 -0.88 1.53
C ALA A 269 12.52 -1.85 0.45
N LYS A 270 11.27 -1.66 0.04
CA LYS A 270 10.69 -2.35 -1.11
C LYS A 270 10.12 -1.37 -2.12
N ASN A 271 10.06 -1.78 -3.38
CA ASN A 271 9.30 -1.10 -4.41
C ASN A 271 8.43 -2.11 -5.20
N THR A 272 7.13 -1.86 -5.24
CA THR A 272 6.20 -2.62 -6.09
C THR A 272 6.03 -1.87 -7.40
N TYR A 273 6.53 -2.44 -8.51
CA TYR A 273 6.43 -1.91 -9.87
C TYR A 273 5.15 -2.40 -10.56
N GLY A 274 4.05 -1.72 -10.29
CA GLY A 274 2.75 -1.94 -10.93
C GLY A 274 2.42 -0.91 -12.00
N THR A 275 1.16 -0.48 -12.10
CA THR A 275 0.74 0.68 -12.91
C THR A 275 1.51 1.95 -12.52
N GLY A 276 1.64 2.18 -11.21
CA GLY A 276 2.60 3.09 -10.58
C GLY A 276 3.66 2.33 -9.80
N CYS A 277 4.57 3.04 -9.13
CA CYS A 277 5.48 2.47 -8.13
C CYS A 277 5.05 2.89 -6.74
N PHE A 278 5.08 1.93 -5.81
CA PHE A 278 4.79 2.17 -4.40
C PHE A 278 5.97 1.68 -3.56
N MET A 279 6.66 2.63 -2.97
CA MET A 279 7.87 2.40 -2.19
C MET A 279 7.57 2.57 -0.71
N LEU A 280 8.00 1.60 0.09
CA LEU A 280 8.00 1.69 1.53
C LEU A 280 9.39 1.37 2.08
N MET A 281 9.84 2.18 3.03
CA MET A 281 11.06 1.95 3.81
C MET A 281 10.68 1.80 5.27
N ASN A 282 11.05 0.69 5.89
CA ASN A 282 10.91 0.49 7.34
C ASN A 282 11.83 1.47 8.09
N ILE A 283 11.28 2.28 8.99
CA ILE A 283 12.03 3.25 9.80
C ILE A 283 12.08 2.87 11.29
N GLY A 284 11.62 1.65 11.63
CA GLY A 284 11.67 1.15 13.00
C GLY A 284 10.49 1.56 13.86
N LYS A 285 10.72 1.72 15.15
CA LYS A 285 9.66 1.87 16.18
C LYS A 285 9.27 3.33 16.48
N GLU A 286 10.00 4.29 15.94
CA GLU A 286 9.74 5.70 16.13
C GLU A 286 9.11 6.30 14.90
N SER A 287 7.98 6.98 15.07
CA SER A 287 7.36 7.73 13.98
C SER A 287 8.18 8.99 13.70
N LYS A 288 8.62 9.15 12.47
CA LYS A 288 9.30 10.35 12.01
C LYS A 288 8.51 10.96 10.85
N LEU A 289 8.09 12.20 11.00
CA LEU A 289 7.47 12.92 9.90
C LEU A 289 8.53 13.24 8.84
N SER A 290 8.16 13.09 7.57
CA SER A 290 9.06 13.39 6.46
C SER A 290 9.25 14.90 6.29
N GLU A 291 10.49 15.32 6.17
CA GLU A 291 10.88 16.69 5.77
C GLU A 291 11.01 16.82 4.23
N HIS A 292 11.04 15.67 3.52
CA HIS A 292 11.23 15.59 2.06
C HIS A 292 9.94 15.19 1.32
N GLN A 293 8.78 15.62 1.84
CA GLN A 293 7.49 15.47 1.17
C GLN A 293 7.02 14.02 0.96
N LEU A 294 7.48 13.08 1.77
CA LEU A 294 6.99 11.71 1.81
C LEU A 294 5.83 11.58 2.80
N LEU A 295 5.20 10.40 2.81
CA LEU A 295 4.21 10.04 3.80
C LEU A 295 4.86 9.22 4.92
N THR A 296 4.42 9.43 6.17
CA THR A 296 4.72 8.52 7.28
C THR A 296 3.50 7.66 7.54
N THR A 297 3.70 6.36 7.66
CA THR A 297 2.61 5.40 7.84
C THR A 297 2.98 4.33 8.86
N ILE A 298 1.99 3.63 9.41
CA ILE A 298 2.23 2.44 10.21
C ILE A 298 2.48 1.27 9.27
N ALA A 299 3.64 0.61 9.40
CA ALA A 299 3.96 -0.58 8.64
C ALA A 299 3.20 -1.81 9.15
N TRP A 300 3.16 -2.00 10.46
CA TRP A 300 2.35 -2.99 11.19
C TRP A 300 2.36 -2.72 12.68
N GLN A 301 1.38 -3.26 13.37
CA GLN A 301 1.38 -3.39 14.82
C GLN A 301 1.20 -4.86 15.19
N ARG A 302 2.12 -5.39 16.00
CA ARG A 302 2.10 -6.77 16.45
C ARG A 302 2.07 -6.84 17.98
N LYS A 303 1.49 -7.91 18.53
CA LYS A 303 1.73 -8.25 19.93
C LYS A 303 3.20 -8.63 20.06
N SER A 304 3.91 -8.05 21.03
CA SER A 304 5.26 -8.51 21.31
C SER A 304 5.19 -9.98 21.71
N THR A 305 5.89 -10.83 20.97
CA THR A 305 6.15 -12.19 21.44
C THR A 305 7.04 -12.05 22.66
N PRO A 306 6.66 -12.60 23.84
CA PRO A 306 7.60 -12.61 24.96
C PRO A 306 8.83 -13.39 24.47
N THR A 307 9.97 -12.72 24.33
CA THR A 307 11.24 -13.41 24.21
C THR A 307 11.35 -14.30 25.44
N ARG A 308 11.26 -15.62 25.25
CA ARG A 308 11.49 -16.61 26.29
C ARG A 308 12.98 -16.50 26.61
N PRO A 309 13.39 -15.95 27.76
CA PRO A 309 14.80 -15.94 28.10
C PRO A 309 15.20 -17.40 28.34
N GLU A 310 16.10 -17.90 27.56
CA GLU A 310 16.81 -19.13 27.87
C GLU A 310 17.61 -18.87 29.14
N ASN A 311 17.31 -19.62 30.23
CA ASN A 311 17.96 -19.58 31.56
C ASN A 311 17.56 -18.40 32.47
N LEU A 312 16.34 -18.39 32.99
CA LEU A 312 15.97 -17.55 34.14
C LEU A 312 16.29 -18.28 35.45
N SER A 313 16.95 -17.58 36.41
CA SER A 313 17.01 -17.99 37.80
C SER A 313 15.62 -17.91 38.47
N PHE A 314 15.41 -18.66 39.55
CA PHE A 314 14.12 -18.71 40.26
C PHE A 314 13.62 -17.32 40.69
N ASP A 315 14.50 -16.41 41.11
CA ASP A 315 14.15 -15.02 41.46
C ASP A 315 13.72 -14.17 40.25
N GLN A 316 14.30 -14.44 39.08
CA GLN A 316 13.88 -13.81 37.81
C GLN A 316 12.53 -14.34 37.34
N ILE A 317 12.18 -15.59 37.64
CA ILE A 317 10.85 -16.18 37.37
C ILE A 317 9.78 -15.52 38.26
N VAL A 318 10.07 -15.25 39.53
CA VAL A 318 9.15 -14.57 40.44
C VAL A 318 8.94 -13.10 40.05
N GLN A 319 10.01 -12.40 39.63
CA GLN A 319 9.90 -11.04 39.07
C GLN A 319 9.20 -11.00 37.71
N SER A 320 9.41 -11.99 36.83
CA SER A 320 8.70 -12.11 35.56
C SER A 320 7.24 -12.51 35.73
N GLY A 321 6.88 -13.23 36.82
CA GLY A 321 5.48 -13.50 37.18
C GLY A 321 4.66 -12.23 37.40
N ARG A 322 5.27 -11.15 37.93
CA ARG A 322 4.64 -9.82 38.00
C ARG A 322 4.57 -9.09 36.64
N ARG A 323 5.49 -9.38 35.69
CA ARG A 323 5.45 -8.87 34.33
C ARG A 323 4.43 -9.62 33.43
N LEU A 324 4.12 -10.88 33.75
CA LEU A 324 3.09 -11.67 33.06
C LEU A 324 1.65 -11.16 33.30
N LEU A 325 1.45 -10.33 34.34
CA LEU A 325 0.17 -9.63 34.59
C LEU A 325 0.05 -8.29 33.86
N GLN A 326 1.10 -7.81 33.19
CA GLN A 326 0.99 -6.65 32.32
C GLN A 326 0.48 -7.09 30.95
N PRO A 327 -0.49 -6.36 30.34
CA PRO A 327 -0.90 -6.67 28.99
C PRO A 327 0.34 -6.65 28.07
N PRO A 328 0.47 -7.60 27.13
CA PRO A 328 1.62 -7.69 26.26
C PRO A 328 1.85 -6.34 25.58
N LYS A 329 3.07 -5.82 25.70
CA LYS A 329 3.47 -4.54 25.12
C LYS A 329 3.28 -4.65 23.60
N ARG A 330 2.44 -3.80 23.03
CA ARG A 330 2.24 -3.76 21.56
C ARG A 330 3.44 -3.07 20.93
N GLU A 331 4.00 -3.67 19.90
CA GLU A 331 5.09 -3.08 19.15
C GLU A 331 4.53 -2.56 17.82
N VAL A 332 4.80 -1.28 17.56
CA VAL A 332 4.46 -0.61 16.31
C VAL A 332 5.74 -0.43 15.51
N THR A 333 5.66 -0.71 14.22
CA THR A 333 6.70 -0.40 13.25
C THR A 333 6.15 0.64 12.28
N TYR A 334 6.94 1.66 11.99
CA TYR A 334 6.59 2.73 11.05
C TYR A 334 7.37 2.58 9.76
N ALA A 335 6.84 3.18 8.70
CA ALA A 335 7.49 3.26 7.40
C ALA A 335 7.33 4.66 6.79
N LEU A 336 8.32 5.08 6.02
CA LEU A 336 8.16 6.13 5.03
C LEU A 336 7.56 5.53 3.76
N GLU A 337 6.64 6.26 3.15
CA GLU A 337 6.00 5.85 1.90
C GLU A 337 6.11 6.98 0.87
N GLY A 338 6.46 6.59 -0.35
CA GLY A 338 6.39 7.44 -1.53
C GLY A 338 5.85 6.66 -2.71
N SER A 339 5.18 7.35 -3.62
CA SER A 339 4.59 6.75 -4.81
C SER A 339 4.95 7.51 -6.06
N VAL A 340 5.05 6.77 -7.15
CA VAL A 340 5.18 7.25 -8.52
C VAL A 340 3.90 6.85 -9.23
N PHE A 341 3.15 7.82 -9.77
CA PHE A 341 1.86 7.53 -10.37
C PHE A 341 1.95 6.80 -11.71
N MET A 342 3.03 7.04 -12.44
CA MET A 342 3.24 6.54 -13.79
C MET A 342 4.50 5.67 -13.87
N ALA A 343 4.32 4.35 -13.86
CA ALA A 343 5.37 3.36 -14.06
C ALA A 343 5.00 2.40 -15.19
N GLY A 344 4.44 1.23 -14.92
CA GLY A 344 3.91 0.34 -15.96
C GLY A 344 2.87 1.00 -16.87
N ALA A 345 2.17 2.02 -16.37
CA ALA A 345 1.26 2.82 -17.18
C ALA A 345 1.95 3.54 -18.35
N ILE A 346 3.24 3.90 -18.23
CA ILE A 346 4.02 4.46 -19.35
C ILE A 346 4.15 3.42 -20.46
N VAL A 347 4.45 2.18 -20.10
CA VAL A 347 4.59 1.07 -21.06
C VAL A 347 3.24 0.77 -21.72
N GLN A 348 2.14 0.80 -20.95
CA GLN A 348 0.79 0.69 -21.51
C GLN A 348 0.49 1.83 -22.48
N TRP A 349 0.86 3.06 -22.16
CA TRP A 349 0.69 4.20 -23.05
C TRP A 349 1.48 4.05 -24.36
N LEU A 350 2.72 3.56 -24.32
CA LEU A 350 3.49 3.23 -25.53
C LEU A 350 2.79 2.17 -26.38
N ARG A 351 2.11 1.20 -25.77
CA ARG A 351 1.37 0.14 -26.44
C ARG A 351 0.04 0.64 -27.00
N ASP A 352 -0.82 1.18 -26.14
CA ASP A 352 -2.24 1.40 -26.43
C ASP A 352 -2.49 2.72 -27.19
N ASN A 353 -1.69 3.76 -26.89
CA ASN A 353 -1.88 5.08 -27.48
C ASN A 353 -0.91 5.38 -28.63
N LEU A 354 0.34 4.91 -28.55
CA LEU A 354 1.34 5.16 -29.59
C LEU A 354 1.54 3.98 -30.54
N GLY A 355 1.05 2.77 -30.21
CA GLY A 355 1.20 1.59 -31.06
C GLY A 355 2.66 1.18 -31.31
N MET A 356 3.58 1.53 -30.41
CA MET A 356 5.01 1.26 -30.57
C MET A 356 5.38 -0.20 -30.32
N ILE A 357 4.59 -0.91 -29.51
CA ILE A 357 4.71 -2.31 -29.13
C ILE A 357 3.31 -2.95 -29.14
N GLN A 358 3.23 -4.28 -29.25
CA GLN A 358 1.97 -5.02 -29.18
C GLN A 358 1.69 -5.55 -27.78
N GLN A 359 2.74 -5.90 -27.05
CA GLN A 359 2.68 -6.41 -25.67
C GLN A 359 3.68 -5.64 -24.79
N SER A 360 3.33 -5.45 -23.52
CA SER A 360 4.20 -4.73 -22.56
C SER A 360 5.58 -5.37 -22.40
N SER A 361 5.68 -6.69 -22.56
CA SER A 361 6.94 -7.44 -22.51
C SER A 361 7.92 -7.08 -23.63
N GLU A 362 7.45 -6.53 -24.75
CA GLU A 362 8.29 -6.18 -25.89
C GLU A 362 9.07 -4.88 -25.68
N VAL A 363 8.72 -4.07 -24.67
CA VAL A 363 9.36 -2.76 -24.43
C VAL A 363 10.85 -2.90 -24.16
N GLU A 364 11.26 -3.95 -23.43
CA GLU A 364 12.66 -4.21 -23.16
C GLU A 364 13.44 -4.52 -24.43
N HIS A 365 12.90 -5.41 -25.29
CA HIS A 365 13.54 -5.75 -26.55
C HIS A 365 13.68 -4.52 -27.47
N LEU A 366 12.63 -3.68 -27.52
CA LEU A 366 12.67 -2.43 -28.29
C LEU A 366 13.74 -1.47 -27.72
N ALA A 367 13.77 -1.28 -26.40
CA ALA A 367 14.73 -0.39 -25.74
C ALA A 367 16.20 -0.85 -25.86
N ARG A 368 16.43 -2.17 -25.96
CA ARG A 368 17.76 -2.76 -26.17
C ARG A 368 18.32 -2.62 -27.60
N GLN A 369 17.54 -2.09 -28.55
CA GLN A 369 18.03 -1.78 -29.91
C GLN A 369 18.97 -0.57 -29.93
N VAL A 370 19.07 0.16 -28.83
CA VAL A 370 19.97 1.31 -28.65
C VAL A 370 20.70 1.19 -27.31
N ASP A 371 21.93 1.69 -27.26
CA ASP A 371 22.77 1.62 -26.06
C ASP A 371 22.37 2.62 -24.98
N SER A 372 21.70 3.71 -25.38
CA SER A 372 21.22 4.77 -24.48
C SER A 372 19.98 5.46 -25.06
N SER A 373 19.29 6.25 -24.25
CA SER A 373 18.24 7.18 -24.72
C SER A 373 18.84 8.43 -25.40
N GLU A 374 20.17 8.52 -25.51
CA GLU A 374 20.90 9.74 -25.90
C GLU A 374 20.44 10.94 -25.05
N GLU A 375 20.05 12.05 -25.71
CA GLU A 375 19.53 13.25 -25.02
C GLU A 375 18.03 13.18 -24.74
N VAL A 376 17.36 12.10 -25.16
CA VAL A 376 15.92 11.97 -24.97
C VAL A 376 15.60 11.73 -23.50
N VAL A 377 14.74 12.60 -22.94
CA VAL A 377 14.16 12.46 -21.60
C VAL A 377 12.65 12.47 -21.72
N LEU A 378 12.00 11.45 -21.16
CA LEU A 378 10.56 11.40 -20.98
C LEU A 378 10.24 11.79 -19.55
N LEU A 379 9.48 12.88 -19.34
CA LEU A 379 8.89 13.24 -18.06
C LEU A 379 7.45 12.74 -18.03
N PRO A 380 7.11 11.69 -17.26
CA PRO A 380 5.81 11.01 -17.38
C PRO A 380 4.73 11.62 -16.48
N ALA A 381 4.60 12.94 -16.46
CA ALA A 381 3.65 13.67 -15.62
C ALA A 381 2.25 13.70 -16.23
N PHE A 382 1.71 12.55 -16.70
CA PHE A 382 0.36 12.46 -17.30
C PHE A 382 -0.76 12.84 -16.31
N THR A 383 -0.51 12.66 -15.03
CA THR A 383 -1.41 13.04 -13.92
C THR A 383 -0.70 13.93 -12.91
N GLY A 384 0.30 14.69 -13.35
CA GLY A 384 1.23 15.41 -12.50
C GLY A 384 2.35 14.52 -11.94
N LEU A 385 3.18 15.10 -11.08
CA LEU A 385 4.23 14.42 -10.33
C LEU A 385 3.78 14.17 -8.89
N ALA A 386 3.95 12.94 -8.41
CA ALA A 386 3.70 12.55 -7.03
C ALA A 386 4.90 12.91 -6.11
N ALA A 387 5.16 12.12 -5.07
CA ALA A 387 6.31 12.33 -4.18
C ALA A 387 7.63 12.32 -4.97
N PRO A 388 8.59 13.18 -4.61
CA PRO A 388 8.55 14.19 -3.56
C PRO A 388 7.99 15.56 -4.03
N TYR A 389 7.53 15.69 -5.26
CA TYR A 389 7.21 16.97 -5.90
C TYR A 389 5.80 17.49 -5.62
N TRP A 390 4.80 16.61 -5.61
CA TRP A 390 3.37 16.90 -5.39
C TRP A 390 2.82 18.02 -6.28
N ARG A 391 3.14 17.97 -7.57
CA ARG A 391 2.78 18.96 -8.58
C ARG A 391 1.77 18.36 -9.57
N SER A 392 0.49 18.65 -9.37
CA SER A 392 -0.61 18.18 -10.24
C SER A 392 -0.80 19.02 -11.50
N ASP A 393 -0.11 20.13 -11.62
CA ASP A 393 -0.20 21.13 -12.68
C ASP A 393 0.86 20.92 -13.79
N ILE A 394 1.82 20.02 -13.59
CA ILE A 394 2.84 19.68 -14.59
C ILE A 394 2.28 18.64 -15.56
N ASN A 395 2.57 18.82 -16.85
CA ASN A 395 2.19 17.89 -17.91
C ASN A 395 3.37 16.99 -18.34
N ALA A 396 3.02 15.81 -18.86
CA ALA A 396 4.01 14.91 -19.47
C ALA A 396 4.69 15.57 -20.68
N SER A 397 5.98 15.29 -20.84
CA SER A 397 6.76 15.83 -21.97
C SER A 397 7.87 14.87 -22.41
N ILE A 398 8.25 14.95 -23.69
CA ILE A 398 9.44 14.31 -24.24
C ILE A 398 10.33 15.43 -24.77
N THR A 399 11.57 15.48 -24.30
CA THR A 399 12.54 16.51 -24.68
C THR A 399 13.84 15.86 -25.19
N GLY A 400 14.73 16.65 -25.80
CA GLY A 400 16.04 16.17 -26.28
C GLY A 400 16.01 15.35 -27.57
N MET A 401 14.88 15.34 -28.30
CA MET A 401 14.78 14.62 -29.58
C MET A 401 15.59 15.31 -30.67
N SER A 402 16.24 14.50 -31.48
CA SER A 402 16.94 14.87 -32.71
C SER A 402 16.29 14.18 -33.92
N ARG A 403 16.77 14.50 -35.12
CA ARG A 403 16.33 13.80 -36.36
C ARG A 403 16.69 12.31 -36.34
N GLY A 404 17.68 11.90 -35.57
CA GLY A 404 18.10 10.51 -35.40
C GLY A 404 17.27 9.73 -34.36
N THR A 405 16.43 10.40 -33.59
CA THR A 405 15.63 9.75 -32.54
C THR A 405 14.65 8.75 -33.14
N THR A 406 14.71 7.52 -32.66
CA THR A 406 13.83 6.41 -33.07
C THR A 406 12.88 6.00 -31.94
N LYS A 407 11.93 5.14 -32.24
CA LYS A 407 11.04 4.54 -31.23
C LYS A 407 11.81 3.79 -30.13
N ALA A 408 13.00 3.25 -30.43
CA ALA A 408 13.84 2.57 -29.44
C ALA A 408 14.38 3.54 -28.38
N HIS A 409 14.81 4.76 -28.80
CA HIS A 409 15.23 5.80 -27.87
C HIS A 409 14.10 6.25 -26.95
N ILE A 410 12.86 6.36 -27.47
CA ILE A 410 11.67 6.71 -26.67
C ILE A 410 11.33 5.58 -25.69
N ALA A 411 11.37 4.33 -26.13
CA ALA A 411 11.13 3.17 -25.25
C ALA A 411 12.19 3.08 -24.13
N ARG A 412 13.45 3.36 -24.47
CA ARG A 412 14.55 3.42 -23.50
C ARG A 412 14.33 4.56 -22.49
N ALA A 413 14.04 5.77 -22.95
CA ALA A 413 13.74 6.91 -22.09
C ALA A 413 12.53 6.66 -21.19
N ALA A 414 11.53 5.90 -21.65
CA ALA A 414 10.37 5.51 -20.85
C ALA A 414 10.74 4.59 -19.68
N LEU A 415 11.59 3.58 -19.89
CA LEU A 415 12.10 2.73 -18.82
C LEU A 415 13.01 3.52 -17.86
N GLU A 416 13.90 4.34 -18.39
CA GLU A 416 14.77 5.20 -17.58
C GLU A 416 13.95 6.18 -16.70
N ALA A 417 12.84 6.73 -17.23
CA ALA A 417 11.96 7.63 -16.47
C ALA A 417 11.32 6.95 -15.24
N ILE A 418 11.00 5.66 -15.31
CA ILE A 418 10.51 4.90 -14.16
C ILE A 418 11.58 4.82 -13.08
N ALA A 419 12.81 4.52 -13.48
CA ALA A 419 13.94 4.40 -12.55
C ALA A 419 14.35 5.75 -11.94
N TYR A 420 14.30 6.84 -12.69
CA TYR A 420 14.59 8.20 -12.18
C TYR A 420 13.59 8.63 -11.11
N GLN A 421 12.29 8.48 -11.37
CA GLN A 421 11.26 8.81 -10.37
C GLN A 421 11.40 7.96 -9.10
N THR A 422 11.70 6.67 -9.26
CA THR A 422 11.98 5.76 -8.14
C THR A 422 13.21 6.22 -7.35
N TYR A 423 14.27 6.65 -8.04
CA TYR A 423 15.47 7.22 -7.42
C TYR A 423 15.14 8.45 -6.57
N ASP A 424 14.37 9.41 -7.10
CA ASP A 424 14.00 10.64 -6.39
C ASP A 424 13.29 10.33 -5.07
N VAL A 425 12.35 9.39 -5.09
CA VAL A 425 11.62 8.97 -3.89
C VAL A 425 12.54 8.28 -2.88
N LEU A 426 13.39 7.34 -3.33
CA LEU A 426 14.27 6.59 -2.44
C LEU A 426 15.36 7.46 -1.82
N ILE A 427 15.88 8.45 -2.55
CA ILE A 427 16.81 9.44 -2.00
C ILE A 427 16.12 10.35 -0.97
N ALA A 428 14.87 10.73 -1.19
CA ALA A 428 14.09 11.46 -0.20
C ALA A 428 13.89 10.59 1.08
N MET A 429 13.57 9.30 0.93
CA MET A 429 13.49 8.35 2.05
C MET A 429 14.80 8.22 2.81
N GLN A 430 15.91 8.14 2.09
CA GLN A 430 17.23 8.01 2.70
C GLN A 430 17.63 9.27 3.48
N LYS A 431 17.26 10.46 3.01
CA LYS A 431 17.49 11.72 3.72
C LYS A 431 16.67 11.82 5.02
N ASP A 432 15.45 11.31 5.01
CA ASP A 432 14.57 11.29 6.18
C ASP A 432 14.91 10.14 7.14
N SER A 433 15.46 9.05 6.64
CA SER A 433 15.84 7.89 7.45
C SER A 433 17.18 8.10 8.15
N THR A 434 17.33 7.58 9.37
CA THR A 434 18.61 7.48 10.08
C THR A 434 19.43 6.26 9.63
N HIS A 435 18.83 5.38 8.80
CA HIS A 435 19.45 4.15 8.33
C HIS A 435 19.74 4.24 6.82
N PRO A 436 20.93 3.82 6.37
CA PRO A 436 21.25 3.82 4.95
C PRO A 436 20.43 2.76 4.21
N LEU A 437 20.05 3.06 2.97
CA LEU A 437 19.53 2.07 2.04
C LEU A 437 20.70 1.17 1.59
N THR A 438 20.65 -0.11 1.91
CA THR A 438 21.71 -1.08 1.56
C THR A 438 21.33 -1.98 0.38
N GLU A 439 20.04 -2.16 0.13
CA GLU A 439 19.47 -2.93 -0.97
C GLU A 439 18.03 -2.47 -1.23
N LEU A 440 17.55 -2.67 -2.45
CA LEU A 440 16.14 -2.47 -2.80
C LEU A 440 15.51 -3.80 -3.19
N ARG A 441 14.46 -4.22 -2.48
CA ARG A 441 13.65 -5.38 -2.83
C ARG A 441 12.51 -5.00 -3.74
N VAL A 442 12.31 -5.74 -4.83
CA VAL A 442 11.35 -5.35 -5.87
C VAL A 442 10.35 -6.46 -6.17
N ASP A 443 9.13 -6.06 -6.53
CA ASP A 443 8.07 -6.94 -7.01
C ASP A 443 7.17 -6.22 -8.02
N GLY A 444 6.11 -6.89 -8.47
CA GLY A 444 5.19 -6.35 -9.46
C GLY A 444 5.61 -6.64 -10.90
N GLY A 445 4.68 -6.43 -11.83
CA GLY A 445 4.84 -6.86 -13.21
C GLY A 445 6.03 -6.24 -13.97
N ALA A 446 6.34 -4.96 -13.73
CA ALA A 446 7.45 -4.30 -14.41
C ALA A 446 8.83 -4.64 -13.79
N ALA A 447 8.89 -5.27 -12.61
CA ALA A 447 10.13 -5.80 -12.05
C ALA A 447 10.70 -6.99 -12.87
N ASN A 448 9.91 -7.58 -13.76
CA ASN A 448 10.39 -8.61 -14.70
C ASN A 448 11.26 -8.04 -15.83
N ASN A 449 11.31 -6.73 -16.01
CA ASN A 449 12.15 -6.07 -17.00
C ASN A 449 13.58 -5.93 -16.46
N ASP A 450 14.49 -6.75 -16.96
CA ASP A 450 15.88 -6.80 -16.49
C ASP A 450 16.64 -5.52 -16.79
N LEU A 451 16.33 -4.86 -17.92
CA LEU A 451 16.96 -3.57 -18.30
C LEU A 451 16.59 -2.46 -17.30
N LEU A 452 15.31 -2.41 -16.91
CA LEU A 452 14.84 -1.46 -15.90
C LEU A 452 15.48 -1.74 -14.54
N MET A 453 15.55 -3.01 -14.12
CA MET A 453 16.11 -3.37 -12.81
C MET A 453 17.61 -3.11 -12.72
N GLN A 454 18.36 -3.40 -13.78
CA GLN A 454 19.79 -3.07 -13.84
C GLN A 454 20.00 -1.55 -13.78
N PHE A 455 19.27 -0.78 -14.59
CA PHE A 455 19.38 0.67 -14.57
C PHE A 455 18.99 1.27 -13.21
N GLN A 456 18.00 0.67 -12.53
CA GLN A 456 17.62 1.07 -11.17
C GLN A 456 18.78 0.83 -10.17
N ALA A 457 19.44 -0.33 -10.22
CA ALA A 457 20.60 -0.62 -9.38
C ALA A 457 21.74 0.36 -9.65
N ASP A 458 22.01 0.63 -10.92
CA ASP A 458 23.03 1.57 -11.36
C ASP A 458 22.79 3.00 -10.83
N LEU A 459 21.55 3.49 -10.89
CA LEU A 459 21.20 4.82 -10.38
C LEU A 459 21.29 4.91 -8.86
N LEU A 460 20.83 3.88 -8.15
CA LEU A 460 20.83 3.87 -6.69
C LEU A 460 22.24 3.64 -6.11
N GLY A 461 23.09 2.91 -6.83
CA GLY A 461 24.39 2.48 -6.33
C GLY A 461 24.29 1.41 -5.24
N VAL A 462 23.17 0.71 -5.16
CA VAL A 462 22.93 -0.44 -4.27
C VAL A 462 22.27 -1.58 -5.04
N PRO A 463 22.44 -2.84 -4.60
CA PRO A 463 21.80 -3.99 -5.25
C PRO A 463 20.29 -3.87 -5.31
N VAL A 464 19.70 -4.30 -6.43
CA VAL A 464 18.26 -4.53 -6.58
C VAL A 464 17.99 -6.02 -6.59
N LEU A 465 17.13 -6.49 -5.67
CA LEU A 465 16.86 -7.91 -5.43
C LEU A 465 15.44 -8.26 -5.85
N ARG A 466 15.29 -9.14 -6.82
CA ARG A 466 14.00 -9.68 -7.27
C ARG A 466 13.77 -11.06 -6.68
N PRO A 467 12.65 -11.32 -5.98
CA PRO A 467 12.32 -12.66 -5.48
C PRO A 467 11.73 -13.55 -6.58
N LYS A 468 11.79 -14.86 -6.37
CA LYS A 468 11.14 -15.86 -7.24
C LYS A 468 9.62 -15.78 -7.18
N ASP A 469 9.08 -15.48 -6.01
CA ASP A 469 7.65 -15.36 -5.79
C ASP A 469 7.21 -13.93 -6.11
N THR A 470 6.24 -13.79 -7.00
CA THR A 470 5.71 -12.49 -7.44
C THR A 470 4.47 -12.07 -6.66
N GLU A 471 3.83 -13.00 -5.91
CA GLU A 471 2.62 -12.75 -5.11
C GLU A 471 2.96 -12.34 -3.67
N ILE A 472 3.89 -11.42 -3.54
CA ILE A 472 4.48 -10.98 -2.26
C ILE A 472 3.44 -10.36 -1.31
N THR A 473 2.45 -9.66 -1.85
CA THR A 473 1.40 -9.00 -1.06
C THR A 473 0.57 -10.00 -0.27
N ALA A 474 -0.01 -10.99 -0.94
CA ALA A 474 -0.79 -12.04 -0.28
C ALA A 474 0.08 -12.87 0.67
N LYS A 475 1.33 -13.15 0.27
CA LYS A 475 2.31 -13.87 1.09
C LYS A 475 2.60 -13.12 2.40
N GLY A 476 2.76 -11.80 2.36
CA GLY A 476 3.03 -11.01 3.57
C GLY A 476 1.91 -11.14 4.61
N ALA A 477 0.65 -11.08 4.18
CA ALA A 477 -0.48 -11.32 5.07
C ALA A 477 -0.50 -12.76 5.61
N ALA A 478 -0.21 -13.76 4.74
CA ALA A 478 -0.13 -15.16 5.14
C ALA A 478 0.99 -15.41 6.16
N LEU A 479 2.17 -14.79 5.97
CA LEU A 479 3.29 -14.89 6.90
C LEU A 479 2.91 -14.34 8.28
N LEU A 480 2.24 -13.20 8.33
CA LEU A 480 1.79 -12.62 9.60
C LEU A 480 0.77 -13.52 10.31
N ALA A 481 -0.20 -14.10 9.58
CA ALA A 481 -1.16 -15.05 10.14
C ALA A 481 -0.49 -16.34 10.62
N GLY A 482 0.48 -16.85 9.86
CA GLY A 482 1.26 -18.03 10.22
C GLY A 482 2.07 -17.84 11.51
N LEU A 483 2.71 -16.67 11.67
CA LEU A 483 3.38 -16.30 12.93
C LEU A 483 2.40 -16.25 14.10
N LYS A 484 1.24 -15.63 13.88
CA LYS A 484 0.21 -15.50 14.92
C LYS A 484 -0.35 -16.84 15.37
N THR A 485 -0.50 -17.80 14.46
CA THR A 485 -1.01 -19.15 14.76
C THR A 485 0.07 -20.10 15.27
N GLY A 486 1.36 -19.71 15.17
CA GLY A 486 2.50 -20.59 15.44
C GLY A 486 2.72 -21.64 14.35
N LEU A 487 2.08 -21.52 13.20
CA LEU A 487 2.35 -22.36 12.03
C LEU A 487 3.70 -22.02 11.39
N TYR A 488 4.09 -20.75 11.44
CA TYR A 488 5.38 -20.24 10.99
C TYR A 488 6.18 -19.67 12.15
N ASP A 489 7.49 -19.70 12.02
CA ASP A 489 8.45 -19.01 12.87
C ASP A 489 9.30 -18.03 12.03
N GLU A 490 10.24 -17.34 12.66
CA GLU A 490 11.12 -16.38 11.98
C GLU A 490 12.01 -17.08 10.94
N THR A 491 12.39 -18.33 11.15
CA THR A 491 13.20 -19.12 10.21
C THR A 491 12.40 -19.46 8.96
N THR A 492 11.11 -19.79 9.10
CA THR A 492 10.18 -20.00 7.98
C THR A 492 10.04 -18.73 7.13
N ILE A 493 9.93 -17.55 7.75
CA ILE A 493 9.84 -16.28 7.03
C ILE A 493 11.12 -16.04 6.21
N GLN A 494 12.28 -16.18 6.82
CA GLN A 494 13.56 -15.98 6.13
C GLN A 494 13.73 -16.97 4.98
N ALA A 495 13.44 -18.25 5.19
CA ALA A 495 13.56 -19.30 4.18
C ALA A 495 12.54 -19.15 3.03
N SER A 496 11.38 -18.54 3.32
CA SER A 496 10.31 -18.35 2.32
C SER A 496 10.65 -17.29 1.28
N TRP A 497 11.57 -16.35 1.59
CA TRP A 497 12.02 -15.33 0.66
C TRP A 497 13.24 -15.83 -0.11
N GLN A 498 13.04 -16.20 -1.38
CA GLN A 498 14.09 -16.74 -2.24
C GLN A 498 14.39 -15.75 -3.37
N ILE A 499 15.68 -15.49 -3.60
CA ILE A 499 16.16 -14.61 -4.67
C ILE A 499 16.01 -15.33 -6.01
N ASP A 500 15.38 -14.66 -6.99
CA ASP A 500 15.45 -15.00 -8.41
C ASP A 500 16.72 -14.38 -9.02
N ARG A 501 16.90 -13.08 -8.86
CA ARG A 501 18.03 -12.36 -9.43
C ARG A 501 18.46 -11.18 -8.56
N ILE A 502 19.77 -10.96 -8.52
CA ILE A 502 20.41 -9.75 -7.97
C ILE A 502 20.95 -8.95 -9.14
N PHE A 503 20.63 -7.66 -9.15
CA PHE A 503 21.18 -6.69 -10.09
C PHE A 503 22.18 -5.81 -9.31
N GLU A 504 23.47 -6.06 -9.52
CA GLU A 504 24.52 -5.27 -8.90
C GLU A 504 24.74 -3.98 -9.68
N PRO A 505 25.12 -2.84 -9.02
CA PRO A 505 25.49 -1.62 -9.72
C PRO A 505 26.72 -1.83 -10.59
N GLU A 506 26.59 -1.58 -11.90
CA GLU A 506 27.69 -1.73 -12.88
C GLU A 506 28.14 -0.40 -13.47
N MET A 507 27.33 0.66 -13.33
CA MET A 507 27.59 1.98 -13.89
C MET A 507 28.64 2.74 -13.08
N SER A 508 29.59 3.37 -13.78
CA SER A 508 30.56 4.25 -13.12
C SER A 508 29.89 5.46 -12.45
N ALA A 509 30.52 6.00 -11.41
CA ALA A 509 30.02 7.16 -10.69
C ALA A 509 29.80 8.38 -11.62
N ASP A 510 30.74 8.65 -12.54
CA ASP A 510 30.64 9.76 -13.47
C ASP A 510 29.45 9.61 -14.43
N ARG A 511 29.23 8.42 -14.95
CA ARG A 511 28.07 8.14 -15.83
C ARG A 511 26.75 8.25 -15.07
N ARG A 512 26.71 7.76 -13.84
CA ARG A 512 25.55 7.90 -12.97
C ARG A 512 25.23 9.37 -12.72
N GLU A 513 26.23 10.19 -12.41
CA GLU A 513 26.07 11.63 -12.19
C GLU A 513 25.55 12.34 -13.45
N GLN A 514 26.04 11.98 -14.64
CA GLN A 514 25.52 12.50 -15.91
C GLN A 514 24.04 12.19 -16.10
N HIS A 515 23.61 10.96 -15.82
CA HIS A 515 22.20 10.57 -15.89
C HIS A 515 21.33 11.37 -14.91
N LEU A 516 21.78 11.51 -13.66
CA LEU A 516 21.06 12.25 -12.63
C LEU A 516 20.97 13.74 -12.94
N ASN A 517 22.05 14.35 -13.43
CA ASN A 517 22.06 15.75 -13.85
C ASN A 517 21.10 16.01 -15.03
N LYS A 518 21.07 15.11 -16.01
CA LYS A 518 20.14 15.17 -17.14
C LYS A 518 18.68 15.11 -16.68
N TRP A 519 18.35 14.20 -15.76
CA TRP A 519 17.03 14.09 -15.15
C TRP A 519 16.67 15.33 -14.35
N GLN A 520 17.55 15.81 -13.47
CA GLN A 520 17.33 17.00 -12.66
C GLN A 520 17.06 18.24 -13.51
N GLN A 521 17.78 18.42 -14.62
CA GLN A 521 17.54 19.50 -15.56
C GLN A 521 16.14 19.42 -16.20
N ALA A 522 15.65 18.21 -16.50
CA ALA A 522 14.29 18.03 -17.04
C ALA A 522 13.21 18.39 -15.99
N ILE A 523 13.41 17.99 -14.74
CA ILE A 523 12.55 18.36 -13.61
C ILE A 523 12.56 19.88 -13.40
N ASP A 524 13.75 20.49 -13.33
CA ASP A 524 13.88 21.94 -13.09
C ASP A 524 13.21 22.77 -14.19
N ARG A 525 13.30 22.33 -15.45
CA ARG A 525 12.59 22.97 -16.57
C ARG A 525 11.07 22.88 -16.37
N ALA A 526 10.57 21.69 -16.04
CA ALA A 526 9.15 21.48 -15.82
C ALA A 526 8.60 22.31 -14.64
N LEU A 527 9.39 22.45 -13.56
CA LEU A 527 9.03 23.24 -12.38
C LEU A 527 9.05 24.76 -12.63
N LYS A 528 9.84 25.25 -13.63
CA LYS A 528 10.01 26.68 -13.95
C LYS A 528 9.02 27.21 -15.00
N ILE A 529 8.30 26.34 -15.71
CA ILE A 529 7.39 26.74 -16.81
C ILE A 529 6.10 27.41 -16.28
N LEU A 530 5.97 27.62 -14.97
CA LEU A 530 4.87 28.32 -14.31
C LEU A 530 5.39 29.62 -13.65
#